data_93589aec9e24df7bfc1b1cb144977c4e
#
_entry.id   93589aec9e24df7bfc1b1cb144977c4e
#
_cell.length_a   1.000
_cell.length_b   1.000
_cell.length_c   1.000
_cell.angle_alpha   90.00
_cell.angle_beta   90.00
_cell.angle_gamma   90.00
#
_symmetry.space_group_name_H-M   'P 1'
#
loop_
_entity.id
_entity.type
_entity.pdbx_description
1 polymer ?
#
loop_
_entity_poly.entity_id
_entity_poly.type
_entity_poly.pdbx_seq_one_letter_code
_entity_poly.pdbx_strand_id
1 'polypeptide(L)'
;MSDRRAARRVVVTGLGLVSPLGIGTEETWRAAVAGRSGAGPITLFDASGHACRIACEVPDFVPEDHMDRKSARRMDRVSQLAVAAGRLALADADLDVEGEREHVGAVIATGAGGNQTFEEQHRLFLERGPERVSPLAVATMIVNMSAGWVSMALGLGGPISCPVTACASGTHGVGDAAELIRTGAAQVMLAGGSEAGITPFTMAALDATRALSRRNEDPLAASRPYDVGRDGFVAGEAGAVLVLEELEHALARGAEPLCEVRGYGMSGDAHHVTEPDPTGRGQVQAMRAALRDGGLEPGEVDYVNAHGTSTPSGDPVEIHAIRQLVGEDRARDVLVSSTKSMHGHAMGAAGGLEAALAALAIRDGAIPPTINLDDLDPDCAGVDHVANAARRAPVRVALSNSFGFGGHNAVIALAAVA
;
A
#
# COMPACT_ATOMS: atom_id res chain seq x y z
N MET A 1 -17.07 22.36 16.25
CA MET A 1 -16.65 21.14 15.52
C MET A 1 -15.18 20.77 15.74
N SER A 2 -14.32 21.65 16.26
CA SER A 2 -12.88 21.35 16.52
C SER A 2 -12.61 20.44 17.73
N ASP A 3 -13.50 20.43 18.71
CA ASP A 3 -13.27 19.72 20.00
C ASP A 3 -13.50 18.19 19.96
N ARG A 4 -14.28 17.67 19.00
CA ARG A 4 -14.54 16.22 18.90
C ARG A 4 -13.43 15.47 18.15
N ARG A 5 -12.70 16.13 17.26
CA ARG A 5 -11.63 15.55 16.44
C ARG A 5 -10.36 15.28 17.25
N ALA A 6 -10.08 16.10 18.26
CA ALA A 6 -8.92 15.95 19.14
C ALA A 6 -9.07 14.86 20.22
N ALA A 7 -10.28 14.30 20.39
CA ALA A 7 -10.57 13.39 21.50
C ALA A 7 -10.37 11.90 21.17
N ARG A 8 -10.43 11.48 19.89
CA ARG A 8 -10.35 10.04 19.53
C ARG A 8 -9.01 9.72 18.92
N ARG A 9 -8.24 8.89 19.62
CA ARG A 9 -6.98 8.32 19.13
C ARG A 9 -7.29 7.07 18.30
N VAL A 10 -6.55 6.88 17.22
CA VAL A 10 -6.72 5.74 16.31
C VAL A 10 -5.47 4.88 16.34
N VAL A 11 -5.64 3.61 16.65
CA VAL A 11 -4.55 2.65 16.76
C VAL A 11 -4.69 1.50 15.76
N VAL A 12 -3.57 0.88 15.43
CA VAL A 12 -3.52 -0.34 14.63
C VAL A 12 -3.47 -1.52 15.59
N THR A 13 -4.44 -2.43 15.49
CA THR A 13 -4.53 -3.60 16.38
C THR A 13 -4.34 -4.92 15.68
N GLY A 14 -4.39 -4.94 14.34
CA GLY A 14 -4.11 -6.14 13.56
C GLY A 14 -3.79 -5.83 12.12
N LEU A 15 -3.10 -6.77 11.48
CA LEU A 15 -2.61 -6.67 10.11
C LEU A 15 -2.94 -7.94 9.33
N GLY A 16 -3.37 -7.79 8.09
CA GLY A 16 -3.57 -8.91 7.18
C GLY A 16 -2.89 -8.62 5.85
N LEU A 17 -1.84 -9.38 5.55
CA LEU A 17 -1.00 -9.17 4.38
C LEU A 17 -1.02 -10.39 3.47
N VAL A 18 -1.31 -10.16 2.20
CA VAL A 18 -1.20 -11.10 1.10
C VAL A 18 -0.32 -10.43 0.05
N SER A 19 0.94 -10.83 -0.03
CA SER A 19 1.96 -10.07 -0.75
C SER A 19 2.91 -10.96 -1.53
N PRO A 20 3.72 -10.44 -2.45
CA PRO A 20 4.79 -11.19 -3.11
C PRO A 20 5.85 -11.76 -2.16
N LEU A 21 5.87 -11.29 -0.92
CA LEU A 21 6.79 -11.77 0.12
C LEU A 21 6.22 -12.92 0.95
N GLY A 22 4.93 -13.23 0.79
CA GLY A 22 4.23 -14.32 1.46
C GLY A 22 2.79 -13.99 1.80
N ILE A 23 2.05 -14.99 2.28
CA ILE A 23 0.67 -14.88 2.75
C ILE A 23 0.67 -14.94 4.27
N GLY A 24 0.25 -13.85 4.90
CA GLY A 24 0.28 -13.64 6.34
C GLY A 24 1.29 -12.57 6.77
N THR A 25 0.98 -11.90 7.88
CA THR A 25 1.74 -10.76 8.39
C THR A 25 3.16 -11.13 8.77
N GLU A 26 3.33 -12.18 9.56
CA GLU A 26 4.65 -12.61 10.05
C GLU A 26 5.55 -13.18 8.94
N GLU A 27 4.98 -13.84 7.93
CA GLU A 27 5.75 -14.32 6.78
C GLU A 27 6.24 -13.17 5.92
N THR A 28 5.33 -12.25 5.57
CA THR A 28 5.65 -11.03 4.83
C THR A 28 6.72 -10.22 5.57
N TRP A 29 6.56 -10.03 6.89
CA TRP A 29 7.51 -9.28 7.71
C TRP A 29 8.90 -9.91 7.75
N ARG A 30 8.98 -11.22 8.03
CA ARG A 30 10.27 -11.94 8.04
C ARG A 30 10.99 -11.84 6.70
N ALA A 31 10.24 -11.94 5.60
CA ALA A 31 10.79 -11.79 4.26
C ALA A 31 11.30 -10.38 3.99
N ALA A 32 10.54 -9.35 4.40
CA ALA A 32 10.93 -7.96 4.26
C ALA A 32 12.21 -7.63 5.06
N VAL A 33 12.29 -8.05 6.34
CA VAL A 33 13.49 -7.85 7.16
C VAL A 33 14.70 -8.64 6.62
N ALA A 34 14.45 -9.81 6.04
CA ALA A 34 15.51 -10.61 5.40
C ALA A 34 15.98 -10.07 4.05
N GLY A 35 15.36 -9.01 3.52
CA GLY A 35 15.69 -8.44 2.21
C GLY A 35 15.38 -9.39 1.04
N ARG A 36 14.33 -10.22 1.16
CA ARG A 36 13.96 -11.14 0.06
C ARG A 36 13.23 -10.40 -1.04
N SER A 37 13.60 -10.64 -2.30
CA SER A 37 12.85 -10.15 -3.46
C SER A 37 11.72 -11.11 -3.82
N GLY A 38 10.52 -10.58 -4.07
CA GLY A 38 9.39 -11.31 -4.64
C GLY A 38 9.26 -11.16 -6.15
N ALA A 39 10.25 -10.54 -6.81
CA ALA A 39 10.23 -10.36 -8.26
C ALA A 39 10.58 -11.67 -8.99
N GLY A 40 9.88 -11.93 -10.08
CA GLY A 40 10.10 -13.12 -10.91
C GLY A 40 9.51 -12.94 -12.31
N PRO A 41 9.66 -13.97 -13.17
CA PRO A 41 8.94 -14.00 -14.44
C PRO A 41 7.43 -14.00 -14.19
N ILE A 42 6.67 -13.31 -15.05
CA ILE A 42 5.20 -13.35 -15.01
C ILE A 42 4.72 -14.77 -15.31
N THR A 43 3.84 -15.30 -14.44
CA THR A 43 3.24 -16.64 -14.56
C THR A 43 1.71 -16.60 -14.72
N LEU A 44 1.07 -15.48 -14.37
CA LEU A 44 -0.38 -15.33 -14.43
C LEU A 44 -0.94 -15.32 -15.87
N PHE A 45 -0.09 -15.03 -16.86
CA PHE A 45 -0.42 -15.11 -18.28
C PHE A 45 0.84 -15.35 -19.13
N ASP A 46 0.69 -15.72 -20.42
CA ASP A 46 1.80 -15.81 -21.35
C ASP A 46 2.34 -14.43 -21.72
N ALA A 47 3.44 -14.03 -21.08
CA ALA A 47 4.10 -12.74 -21.29
C ALA A 47 5.15 -12.74 -22.41
N SER A 48 5.29 -13.83 -23.20
CA SER A 48 6.33 -13.97 -24.22
C SER A 48 6.31 -12.87 -25.29
N GLY A 49 5.13 -12.28 -25.57
CA GLY A 49 4.93 -11.16 -26.48
C GLY A 49 5.11 -9.78 -25.86
N HIS A 50 5.43 -9.68 -24.57
CA HIS A 50 5.59 -8.41 -23.87
C HIS A 50 7.06 -8.00 -23.74
N ALA A 51 7.33 -6.69 -23.78
CA ALA A 51 8.69 -6.17 -23.56
C ALA A 51 9.11 -6.27 -22.09
N CYS A 52 8.19 -6.02 -21.15
CA CYS A 52 8.37 -6.34 -19.74
C CYS A 52 7.72 -7.69 -19.44
N ARG A 53 8.50 -8.66 -18.92
CA ARG A 53 8.07 -10.04 -18.64
C ARG A 53 8.26 -10.42 -17.17
N ILE A 54 8.42 -9.42 -16.30
CA ILE A 54 8.66 -9.60 -14.86
C ILE A 54 7.62 -8.89 -14.04
N ALA A 55 7.29 -9.46 -12.88
CA ALA A 55 6.39 -8.87 -11.90
C ALA A 55 6.68 -9.43 -10.50
N CYS A 56 6.06 -8.84 -9.48
CA CYS A 56 5.99 -9.37 -8.13
C CYS A 56 4.58 -9.95 -7.92
N GLU A 57 4.40 -11.23 -8.21
CA GLU A 57 3.15 -11.95 -8.04
C GLU A 57 3.03 -12.50 -6.62
N VAL A 58 1.80 -12.67 -6.11
CA VAL A 58 1.56 -13.37 -4.84
C VAL A 58 1.73 -14.87 -5.07
N PRO A 59 2.73 -15.52 -4.43
CA PRO A 59 2.99 -16.93 -4.66
C PRO A 59 1.89 -17.82 -4.05
N ASP A 60 1.56 -18.90 -4.73
CA ASP A 60 0.71 -20.00 -4.24
C ASP A 60 -0.65 -19.56 -3.65
N PHE A 61 -1.20 -18.43 -4.11
CA PHE A 61 -2.48 -17.93 -3.62
C PHE A 61 -3.64 -18.81 -4.10
N VAL A 62 -4.26 -19.51 -3.17
CA VAL A 62 -5.47 -20.33 -3.37
C VAL A 62 -6.64 -19.63 -2.71
N PRO A 63 -7.58 -19.03 -3.46
CA PRO A 63 -8.71 -18.31 -2.88
C PRO A 63 -9.55 -19.13 -1.91
N GLU A 64 -9.70 -20.45 -2.18
CA GLU A 64 -10.50 -21.38 -1.38
C GLU A 64 -9.95 -21.59 0.04
N ASP A 65 -8.70 -21.27 0.31
CA ASP A 65 -8.14 -21.30 1.66
C ASP A 65 -8.67 -20.13 2.54
N HIS A 66 -9.20 -19.09 1.89
CA HIS A 66 -9.65 -17.87 2.54
C HIS A 66 -11.15 -17.61 2.40
N MET A 67 -11.84 -18.27 1.47
CA MET A 67 -13.26 -18.07 1.20
C MET A 67 -13.89 -19.30 0.57
N ASP A 68 -15.22 -19.42 0.63
CA ASP A 68 -15.89 -20.51 -0.03
C ASP A 68 -15.77 -20.41 -1.57
N ARG A 69 -15.74 -21.59 -2.23
CA ARG A 69 -15.54 -21.72 -3.68
C ARG A 69 -16.59 -20.97 -4.52
N LYS A 70 -17.83 -20.84 -4.02
CA LYS A 70 -18.89 -20.14 -4.75
C LYS A 70 -18.66 -18.64 -4.75
N SER A 71 -18.23 -18.10 -3.60
CA SER A 71 -17.85 -16.70 -3.47
C SER A 71 -16.58 -16.39 -4.27
N ALA A 72 -15.53 -17.21 -4.17
CA ALA A 72 -14.30 -17.06 -4.93
C ALA A 72 -14.54 -16.91 -6.45
N ARG A 73 -15.41 -17.73 -7.01
CA ARG A 73 -15.76 -17.69 -8.45
C ARG A 73 -16.56 -16.45 -8.89
N ARG A 74 -17.06 -15.65 -7.98
CA ARG A 74 -17.82 -14.43 -8.23
C ARG A 74 -17.02 -13.16 -8.02
N MET A 75 -15.79 -13.30 -7.56
CA MET A 75 -14.85 -12.21 -7.29
C MET A 75 -13.80 -12.15 -8.40
N ASP A 76 -13.41 -10.95 -8.77
CA ASP A 76 -12.13 -10.72 -9.43
C ASP A 76 -10.99 -10.99 -8.44
N ARG A 77 -9.79 -11.29 -8.95
CA ARG A 77 -8.60 -11.54 -8.12
C ARG A 77 -8.34 -10.41 -7.11
N VAL A 78 -8.53 -9.15 -7.51
CA VAL A 78 -8.38 -8.00 -6.61
C VAL A 78 -9.28 -8.11 -5.37
N SER A 79 -10.51 -8.55 -5.53
CA SER A 79 -11.45 -8.76 -4.41
C SER A 79 -11.11 -10.00 -3.60
N GLN A 80 -10.58 -11.04 -4.23
CA GLN A 80 -10.11 -12.25 -3.52
C GLN A 80 -8.95 -11.90 -2.58
N LEU A 81 -7.95 -11.14 -3.07
CA LEU A 81 -6.83 -10.67 -2.26
C LEU A 81 -7.29 -9.77 -1.10
N ALA A 82 -8.27 -8.86 -1.36
CA ALA A 82 -8.84 -8.00 -0.33
C ALA A 82 -9.54 -8.79 0.78
N VAL A 83 -10.39 -9.77 0.43
CA VAL A 83 -11.11 -10.60 1.41
C VAL A 83 -10.15 -11.47 2.21
N ALA A 84 -9.14 -12.05 1.56
CA ALA A 84 -8.11 -12.83 2.24
C ALA A 84 -7.36 -11.97 3.27
N ALA A 85 -6.88 -10.79 2.86
CA ALA A 85 -6.20 -9.85 3.75
C ALA A 85 -7.12 -9.38 4.90
N GLY A 86 -8.38 -9.07 4.62
CA GLY A 86 -9.34 -8.66 5.65
C GLY A 86 -9.58 -9.75 6.70
N ARG A 87 -9.70 -11.03 6.31
CA ARG A 87 -9.81 -12.16 7.23
C ARG A 87 -8.57 -12.32 8.10
N LEU A 88 -7.40 -12.25 7.48
CA LEU A 88 -6.13 -12.32 8.20
C LEU A 88 -6.00 -11.17 9.20
N ALA A 89 -6.41 -9.95 8.83
CA ALA A 89 -6.36 -8.79 9.71
C ALA A 89 -7.27 -8.93 10.95
N LEU A 90 -8.51 -9.40 10.75
CA LEU A 90 -9.42 -9.66 11.89
C LEU A 90 -8.90 -10.76 12.82
N ALA A 91 -8.31 -11.82 12.23
CA ALA A 91 -7.73 -12.90 13.01
C ALA A 91 -6.51 -12.43 13.81
N ASP A 92 -5.64 -11.61 13.21
CA ASP A 92 -4.47 -11.02 13.87
C ASP A 92 -4.85 -10.05 14.99
N ALA A 93 -5.96 -9.31 14.81
CA ALA A 93 -6.52 -8.41 15.83
C ALA A 93 -7.25 -9.15 16.96
N ASP A 94 -7.51 -10.44 16.85
CA ASP A 94 -8.43 -11.19 17.71
C ASP A 94 -9.76 -10.45 17.91
N LEU A 95 -10.35 -10.00 16.78
CA LEU A 95 -11.57 -9.19 16.77
C LEU A 95 -12.76 -9.96 16.22
N ASP A 96 -13.76 -10.20 17.08
CA ASP A 96 -15.08 -10.68 16.67
C ASP A 96 -16.02 -9.52 16.37
N VAL A 97 -16.47 -9.44 15.14
CA VAL A 97 -17.34 -8.36 14.66
C VAL A 97 -18.83 -8.64 14.87
N GLU A 98 -19.23 -9.83 15.36
CA GLU A 98 -20.63 -10.27 15.34
C GLU A 98 -21.55 -9.38 16.18
N GLY A 99 -21.07 -8.92 17.34
CA GLY A 99 -21.82 -8.04 18.25
C GLY A 99 -21.79 -6.55 17.89
N GLU A 100 -20.91 -6.13 16.97
CA GLU A 100 -20.58 -4.72 16.71
C GLU A 100 -20.64 -4.32 15.23
N ARG A 101 -21.30 -5.12 14.40
CA ARG A 101 -21.32 -4.98 12.93
C ARG A 101 -21.57 -3.56 12.43
N GLU A 102 -22.49 -2.83 13.04
CA GLU A 102 -22.88 -1.46 12.64
C GLU A 102 -21.79 -0.43 12.94
N HIS A 103 -20.83 -0.76 13.80
CA HIS A 103 -19.69 0.09 14.18
C HIS A 103 -18.38 -0.29 13.50
N VAL A 104 -18.38 -1.39 12.74
CA VAL A 104 -17.21 -1.89 12.01
C VAL A 104 -17.40 -1.67 10.51
N GLY A 105 -16.56 -0.85 9.90
CA GLY A 105 -16.60 -0.52 8.49
C GLY A 105 -15.36 -0.98 7.72
N ALA A 106 -15.29 -0.60 6.43
CA ALA A 106 -14.13 -0.90 5.59
C ALA A 106 -13.85 0.21 4.58
N VAL A 107 -12.59 0.62 4.47
CA VAL A 107 -12.08 1.45 3.38
C VAL A 107 -10.98 0.67 2.67
N ILE A 108 -11.35 -0.02 1.60
CA ILE A 108 -10.43 -0.85 0.82
C ILE A 108 -10.26 -0.24 -0.55
N ALA A 109 -9.12 0.37 -0.76
CA ALA A 109 -8.75 1.07 -1.98
C ALA A 109 -8.26 0.12 -3.08
N THR A 110 -8.31 0.59 -4.31
CA THR A 110 -7.65 -0.04 -5.47
C THR A 110 -7.27 1.03 -6.49
N GLY A 111 -6.30 0.78 -7.33
CA GLY A 111 -5.95 1.68 -8.44
C GLY A 111 -6.84 1.47 -9.66
N ALA A 112 -7.19 0.23 -9.96
CA ALA A 112 -7.84 -0.12 -11.22
C ALA A 112 -9.06 -1.04 -11.09
N GLY A 113 -9.25 -1.69 -9.93
CA GLY A 113 -10.36 -2.62 -9.74
C GLY A 113 -10.19 -3.95 -10.46
N GLY A 114 -11.30 -4.55 -10.92
CA GLY A 114 -11.32 -5.88 -11.52
C GLY A 114 -10.88 -5.91 -12.98
N ASN A 115 -9.62 -5.58 -13.25
CA ASN A 115 -9.06 -5.53 -14.61
C ASN A 115 -9.06 -6.89 -15.30
N GLN A 116 -8.79 -7.98 -14.59
CA GLN A 116 -8.82 -9.32 -15.17
C GLN A 116 -10.22 -9.63 -15.73
N THR A 117 -11.26 -9.39 -14.93
CA THR A 117 -12.65 -9.57 -15.37
C THR A 117 -12.99 -8.67 -16.56
N PHE A 118 -12.57 -7.40 -16.54
CA PHE A 118 -12.82 -6.48 -17.65
C PHE A 118 -12.19 -6.98 -18.94
N GLU A 119 -10.93 -7.36 -18.95
CA GLU A 119 -10.22 -7.86 -20.13
C GLU A 119 -10.86 -9.16 -20.66
N GLU A 120 -11.18 -10.11 -19.79
CA GLU A 120 -11.81 -11.37 -20.15
C GLU A 120 -13.21 -11.16 -20.77
N GLN A 121 -14.05 -10.32 -20.15
CA GLN A 121 -15.39 -10.05 -20.62
C GLN A 121 -15.40 -9.21 -21.88
N HIS A 122 -14.47 -8.27 -22.04
CA HIS A 122 -14.31 -7.49 -23.26
C HIS A 122 -13.87 -8.38 -24.44
N ARG A 123 -12.91 -9.28 -24.23
CA ARG A 123 -12.51 -10.26 -25.24
C ARG A 123 -13.68 -11.15 -25.65
N LEU A 124 -14.45 -11.67 -24.69
CA LEU A 124 -15.62 -12.48 -24.94
C LEU A 124 -16.68 -11.73 -25.74
N PHE A 125 -16.92 -10.45 -25.43
CA PHE A 125 -17.82 -9.56 -26.17
C PHE A 125 -17.39 -9.42 -27.65
N LEU A 126 -16.11 -9.18 -27.89
CA LEU A 126 -15.60 -9.03 -29.27
C LEU A 126 -15.68 -10.34 -30.08
N GLU A 127 -15.37 -11.48 -29.46
CA GLU A 127 -15.34 -12.79 -30.12
C GLU A 127 -16.72 -13.40 -30.33
N ARG A 128 -17.68 -13.17 -29.40
CA ARG A 128 -18.93 -13.91 -29.32
C ARG A 128 -20.20 -13.05 -29.23
N GLY A 129 -20.04 -11.72 -29.17
CA GLY A 129 -21.15 -10.76 -29.10
C GLY A 129 -21.72 -10.53 -27.69
N PRO A 130 -22.65 -9.56 -27.55
CA PRO A 130 -23.16 -9.06 -26.27
C PRO A 130 -23.89 -10.12 -25.44
N GLU A 131 -24.55 -11.10 -26.09
CA GLU A 131 -25.31 -12.15 -25.42
C GLU A 131 -24.43 -13.10 -24.55
N ARG A 132 -23.13 -13.03 -24.70
CA ARG A 132 -22.15 -13.89 -23.99
C ARG A 132 -21.49 -13.23 -22.81
N VAL A 133 -21.66 -11.93 -22.64
CA VAL A 133 -21.13 -11.20 -21.47
C VAL A 133 -21.82 -11.68 -20.21
N SER A 134 -21.03 -11.92 -19.15
CA SER A 134 -21.57 -12.37 -17.88
C SER A 134 -22.53 -11.34 -17.26
N PRO A 135 -23.70 -11.75 -16.72
CA PRO A 135 -24.57 -10.83 -16.00
C PRO A 135 -23.93 -10.28 -14.70
N LEU A 136 -22.86 -10.90 -14.23
CA LEU A 136 -22.09 -10.43 -13.07
C LEU A 136 -20.91 -9.54 -13.44
N ALA A 137 -20.60 -9.35 -14.74
CA ALA A 137 -19.41 -8.64 -15.19
C ALA A 137 -19.24 -7.28 -14.50
N VAL A 138 -20.29 -6.45 -14.51
CA VAL A 138 -20.25 -5.12 -13.86
C VAL A 138 -19.96 -5.26 -12.36
N ALA A 139 -20.70 -6.12 -11.66
CA ALA A 139 -20.54 -6.32 -10.21
C ALA A 139 -19.18 -6.96 -9.81
N THR A 140 -18.45 -7.55 -10.76
CA THR A 140 -17.15 -8.15 -10.52
C THR A 140 -16.01 -7.16 -10.83
N MET A 141 -16.19 -6.32 -11.88
CA MET A 141 -15.09 -5.45 -12.35
C MET A 141 -15.04 -4.07 -11.72
N ILE A 142 -16.17 -3.51 -11.18
CA ILE A 142 -16.17 -2.14 -10.68
C ILE A 142 -15.29 -1.98 -9.43
N VAL A 143 -14.65 -0.84 -9.34
CA VAL A 143 -13.57 -0.55 -8.37
C VAL A 143 -13.99 -0.69 -6.90
N ASN A 144 -15.24 -0.35 -6.55
CA ASN A 144 -15.73 -0.42 -5.17
C ASN A 144 -15.96 -1.85 -4.67
N MET A 145 -15.83 -2.87 -5.52
CA MET A 145 -16.15 -4.24 -5.11
C MET A 145 -15.13 -4.87 -4.20
N SER A 146 -13.90 -4.40 -4.15
CA SER A 146 -12.95 -4.83 -3.12
C SER A 146 -13.50 -4.52 -1.71
N ALA A 147 -13.96 -3.30 -1.46
CA ALA A 147 -14.60 -2.93 -0.20
C ALA A 147 -15.95 -3.64 0.00
N GLY A 148 -16.77 -3.74 -1.06
CA GLY A 148 -18.08 -4.40 -1.02
C GLY A 148 -17.97 -5.89 -0.66
N TRP A 149 -17.02 -6.62 -1.26
CA TRP A 149 -16.81 -8.03 -0.93
C TRP A 149 -16.24 -8.23 0.47
N VAL A 150 -15.32 -7.37 0.93
CA VAL A 150 -14.81 -7.40 2.31
C VAL A 150 -15.98 -7.21 3.29
N SER A 151 -16.83 -6.20 3.09
CA SER A 151 -18.01 -5.98 3.93
C SER A 151 -18.95 -7.21 3.96
N MET A 152 -19.31 -7.74 2.79
CA MET A 152 -20.21 -8.91 2.71
C MET A 152 -19.59 -10.18 3.30
N ALA A 153 -18.32 -10.45 3.03
CA ALA A 153 -17.65 -11.68 3.45
C ALA A 153 -17.34 -11.71 4.95
N LEU A 154 -17.18 -10.54 5.57
CA LEU A 154 -16.85 -10.39 6.99
C LEU A 154 -18.02 -9.89 7.83
N GLY A 155 -19.17 -9.59 7.22
CA GLY A 155 -20.38 -9.15 7.91
C GLY A 155 -20.30 -7.74 8.48
N LEU A 156 -19.57 -6.82 7.84
CA LEU A 156 -19.40 -5.46 8.31
C LEU A 156 -20.57 -4.57 7.90
N GLY A 157 -21.19 -3.91 8.82
CA GLY A 157 -22.39 -3.07 8.62
C GLY A 157 -22.14 -1.57 8.77
N GLY A 158 -20.93 -1.17 9.12
CA GLY A 158 -20.51 0.22 9.23
C GLY A 158 -20.22 0.88 7.87
N PRO A 159 -19.58 2.08 7.86
CA PRO A 159 -19.26 2.79 6.62
C PRO A 159 -18.35 1.97 5.71
N ILE A 160 -18.63 1.94 4.41
CA ILE A 160 -17.78 1.33 3.40
C ILE A 160 -17.45 2.33 2.29
N SER A 161 -16.20 2.36 1.82
CA SER A 161 -15.78 3.15 0.67
C SER A 161 -14.53 2.56 -0.01
N CYS A 162 -14.24 3.07 -1.19
CA CYS A 162 -13.08 2.65 -1.98
C CYS A 162 -12.47 3.88 -2.67
N PRO A 163 -11.48 4.55 -2.09
CA PRO A 163 -10.76 5.63 -2.77
C PRO A 163 -9.94 5.08 -3.94
N VAL A 164 -9.91 5.85 -5.05
CA VAL A 164 -9.17 5.53 -6.26
C VAL A 164 -8.33 6.75 -6.64
N THR A 165 -7.04 6.69 -6.30
CA THR A 165 -6.06 7.78 -6.48
C THR A 165 -4.72 7.24 -6.96
N ALA A 166 -4.78 6.31 -7.92
CA ALA A 166 -3.62 5.60 -8.47
C ALA A 166 -2.74 4.98 -7.34
N CYS A 167 -1.44 5.24 -7.34
CA CYS A 167 -0.50 4.67 -6.35
C CYS A 167 -0.73 5.15 -4.91
N ALA A 168 -1.47 6.24 -4.70
CA ALA A 168 -1.78 6.78 -3.38
C ALA A 168 -3.06 6.17 -2.76
N SER A 169 -3.80 5.34 -3.51
CA SER A 169 -5.11 4.82 -3.10
C SER A 169 -5.08 4.13 -1.73
N GLY A 170 -4.14 3.22 -1.48
CA GLY A 170 -4.05 2.48 -0.22
C GLY A 170 -3.75 3.37 0.98
N THR A 171 -2.91 4.39 0.80
CA THR A 171 -2.62 5.40 1.84
C THR A 171 -3.85 6.25 2.15
N HIS A 172 -4.61 6.67 1.11
CA HIS A 172 -5.90 7.32 1.30
C HIS A 172 -6.89 6.39 2.02
N GLY A 173 -6.88 5.08 1.68
CA GLY A 173 -7.71 4.09 2.37
C GLY A 173 -7.46 4.05 3.87
N VAL A 174 -6.20 4.07 4.30
CA VAL A 174 -5.82 4.11 5.73
C VAL A 174 -6.21 5.46 6.35
N GLY A 175 -5.91 6.59 5.69
CA GLY A 175 -6.20 7.92 6.19
C GLY A 175 -7.69 8.21 6.34
N ASP A 176 -8.48 7.91 5.30
CA ASP A 176 -9.93 8.11 5.30
C ASP A 176 -10.63 7.25 6.38
N ALA A 177 -10.17 6.01 6.56
CA ALA A 177 -10.65 5.13 7.63
C ALA A 177 -10.36 5.71 9.02
N ALA A 178 -9.14 6.22 9.23
CA ALA A 178 -8.79 6.88 10.50
C ALA A 178 -9.68 8.11 10.77
N GLU A 179 -10.01 8.89 9.75
CA GLU A 179 -10.93 10.02 9.88
C GLU A 179 -12.36 9.60 10.25
N LEU A 180 -12.86 8.48 9.71
CA LEU A 180 -14.17 7.93 10.10
C LEU A 180 -14.21 7.56 11.58
N ILE A 181 -13.13 7.01 12.13
CA ILE A 181 -13.03 6.73 13.57
C ILE A 181 -12.93 8.05 14.37
N ARG A 182 -12.06 8.98 13.99
CA ARG A 182 -11.87 10.27 14.67
C ARG A 182 -13.16 11.08 14.75
N THR A 183 -13.99 11.01 13.71
CA THR A 183 -15.29 11.69 13.67
C THR A 183 -16.40 10.94 14.40
N GLY A 184 -16.16 9.70 14.80
CA GLY A 184 -17.12 8.84 15.48
C GLY A 184 -18.17 8.21 14.56
N ALA A 185 -17.88 8.13 13.27
CA ALA A 185 -18.73 7.43 12.31
C ALA A 185 -18.57 5.89 12.41
N ALA A 186 -17.43 5.44 12.92
CA ALA A 186 -17.14 4.03 13.24
C ALA A 186 -16.28 3.94 14.50
N GLN A 187 -16.22 2.75 15.12
CA GLN A 187 -15.27 2.43 16.19
C GLN A 187 -14.10 1.62 15.66
N VAL A 188 -14.37 0.80 14.65
CA VAL A 188 -13.37 -0.05 13.99
C VAL A 188 -13.47 0.11 12.47
N MET A 189 -12.34 0.16 11.80
CA MET A 189 -12.28 0.18 10.33
C MET A 189 -11.22 -0.80 9.81
N LEU A 190 -11.62 -1.64 8.86
CA LEU A 190 -10.66 -2.35 8.02
C LEU A 190 -10.17 -1.38 6.93
N ALA A 191 -8.88 -1.11 6.91
CA ALA A 191 -8.31 -0.02 6.13
C ALA A 191 -7.09 -0.45 5.30
N GLY A 192 -7.00 0.02 4.09
CA GLY A 192 -5.85 -0.28 3.22
C GLY A 192 -6.25 -0.42 1.77
N GLY A 193 -5.73 -1.44 1.08
CA GLY A 193 -6.04 -1.62 -0.32
C GLY A 193 -5.71 -3.00 -0.87
N SER A 194 -6.19 -3.25 -2.08
CA SER A 194 -5.80 -4.43 -2.86
C SER A 194 -5.63 -4.07 -4.32
N GLU A 195 -4.76 -4.79 -5.00
CA GLU A 195 -4.51 -4.63 -6.43
C GLU A 195 -4.15 -5.97 -7.06
N ALA A 196 -4.67 -6.22 -8.27
CA ALA A 196 -4.36 -7.38 -9.10
C ALA A 196 -4.18 -6.95 -10.55
N GLY A 197 -3.21 -6.04 -10.76
CA GLY A 197 -2.97 -5.37 -12.04
C GLY A 197 -2.04 -6.15 -13.00
N ILE A 198 -1.62 -7.37 -12.67
CA ILE A 198 -0.73 -8.17 -13.53
C ILE A 198 -1.59 -8.92 -14.56
N THR A 199 -2.04 -8.18 -15.58
CA THR A 199 -2.86 -8.68 -16.68
C THR A 199 -2.25 -8.28 -18.02
N PRO A 200 -2.55 -8.96 -19.13
CA PRO A 200 -1.95 -8.66 -20.44
C PRO A 200 -2.06 -7.20 -20.85
N PHE A 201 -3.27 -6.63 -20.79
CA PHE A 201 -3.48 -5.25 -21.19
C PHE A 201 -2.86 -4.24 -20.22
N THR A 202 -3.02 -4.45 -18.93
CA THR A 202 -2.46 -3.54 -17.91
C THR A 202 -0.94 -3.51 -18.00
N MET A 203 -0.26 -4.65 -18.15
CA MET A 203 1.19 -4.69 -18.31
C MET A 203 1.64 -4.01 -19.59
N ALA A 204 0.93 -4.18 -20.70
CA ALA A 204 1.22 -3.47 -21.94
C ALA A 204 1.01 -1.95 -21.82
N ALA A 205 -0.05 -1.52 -21.14
CA ALA A 205 -0.34 -0.11 -20.91
C ALA A 205 0.70 0.57 -20.01
N LEU A 206 1.11 -0.10 -18.93
CA LEU A 206 2.18 0.37 -18.05
C LEU A 206 3.53 0.43 -18.76
N ASP A 207 3.86 -0.58 -19.57
CA ASP A 207 5.11 -0.58 -20.36
C ASP A 207 5.12 0.55 -21.39
N ALA A 208 3.99 0.89 -21.99
CA ALA A 208 3.85 2.01 -22.91
C ALA A 208 4.18 3.38 -22.29
N THR A 209 4.00 3.53 -20.96
CA THR A 209 4.44 4.75 -20.24
C THR A 209 5.95 4.82 -20.04
N ARG A 210 6.69 3.76 -20.34
CA ARG A 210 8.14 3.60 -20.10
C ARG A 210 8.54 3.69 -18.63
N ALA A 211 7.61 3.38 -17.73
CA ALA A 211 7.84 3.42 -16.29
C ALA A 211 8.22 2.05 -15.71
N LEU A 212 8.05 0.94 -16.48
CA LEU A 212 8.43 -0.40 -16.06
C LEU A 212 9.89 -0.71 -16.32
N SER A 213 10.52 -1.39 -15.37
CA SER A 213 11.82 -2.05 -15.60
C SER A 213 11.66 -3.19 -16.60
N ARG A 214 12.61 -3.29 -17.52
CA ARG A 214 12.70 -4.38 -18.51
C ARG A 214 13.87 -5.33 -18.23
N ARG A 215 14.34 -5.39 -17.00
CA ARG A 215 15.45 -6.27 -16.59
C ARG A 215 15.00 -7.73 -16.49
N ASN A 216 14.47 -8.25 -17.60
CA ASN A 216 13.85 -9.59 -17.68
C ASN A 216 14.79 -10.74 -17.35
N GLU A 217 16.09 -10.58 -17.61
CA GLU A 217 17.10 -11.63 -17.42
C GLU A 217 17.57 -11.74 -15.96
N ASP A 218 17.29 -10.70 -15.15
CA ASP A 218 17.61 -10.68 -13.72
C ASP A 218 16.49 -9.97 -12.94
N PRO A 219 15.33 -10.64 -12.78
CA PRO A 219 14.17 -10.05 -12.11
C PRO A 219 14.45 -9.62 -10.66
N LEU A 220 15.30 -10.38 -9.94
CA LEU A 220 15.62 -10.09 -8.55
C LEU A 220 16.35 -8.77 -8.35
N ALA A 221 17.12 -8.31 -9.36
CA ALA A 221 17.84 -7.04 -9.36
C ALA A 221 17.08 -5.90 -10.06
N ALA A 222 15.81 -6.11 -10.47
CA ALA A 222 15.09 -5.16 -11.30
C ALA A 222 14.58 -3.94 -10.51
N SER A 223 13.96 -4.16 -9.36
CA SER A 223 13.54 -3.07 -8.47
C SER A 223 14.73 -2.64 -7.61
N ARG A 224 15.23 -1.43 -7.87
CA ARG A 224 16.46 -0.90 -7.25
C ARG A 224 16.36 0.61 -6.95
N PRO A 225 15.44 1.00 -6.05
CA PRO A 225 15.24 2.41 -5.71
C PRO A 225 16.55 3.08 -5.29
N TYR A 226 16.74 4.33 -5.75
CA TYR A 226 17.88 5.21 -5.46
C TYR A 226 19.21 4.79 -6.09
N ASP A 227 19.30 3.63 -6.73
CA ASP A 227 20.51 3.16 -7.40
C ASP A 227 20.66 3.81 -8.80
N VAL A 228 21.89 4.11 -9.20
CA VAL A 228 22.18 4.72 -10.52
C VAL A 228 21.71 3.86 -11.69
N GLY A 229 21.63 2.53 -11.49
CA GLY A 229 21.20 1.57 -12.51
C GLY A 229 19.69 1.33 -12.57
N ARG A 230 18.86 2.11 -11.84
CA ARG A 230 17.40 1.98 -11.90
C ARG A 230 16.84 2.37 -13.26
N ASP A 231 15.87 1.63 -13.74
CA ASP A 231 15.28 1.81 -15.07
C ASP A 231 13.76 1.78 -15.09
N GLY A 232 13.11 1.79 -13.91
CA GLY A 232 11.67 1.77 -13.74
C GLY A 232 11.23 0.85 -12.60
N PHE A 233 9.93 0.84 -12.32
CA PHE A 233 9.38 -0.03 -11.28
C PHE A 233 9.09 -1.45 -11.79
N VAL A 234 9.03 -2.40 -10.88
CA VAL A 234 8.48 -3.75 -11.13
C VAL A 234 7.02 -3.75 -10.66
N ALA A 235 6.08 -4.10 -11.55
CA ALA A 235 4.68 -4.20 -11.19
C ALA A 235 4.46 -5.30 -10.12
N GLY A 236 3.56 -5.07 -9.18
CA GLY A 236 3.22 -6.03 -8.14
C GLY A 236 1.71 -6.14 -7.94
N GLU A 237 1.29 -7.19 -7.23
CA GLU A 237 -0.07 -7.36 -6.73
C GLU A 237 -0.04 -7.60 -5.22
N ALA A 238 -1.09 -7.20 -4.50
CA ALA A 238 -1.21 -7.46 -3.08
C ALA A 238 -2.64 -7.25 -2.57
N GLY A 239 -2.94 -7.81 -1.40
CA GLY A 239 -3.98 -7.37 -0.49
C GLY A 239 -3.35 -6.99 0.85
N ALA A 240 -3.59 -5.78 1.33
CA ALA A 240 -3.05 -5.30 2.59
C ALA A 240 -4.12 -4.54 3.37
N VAL A 241 -4.47 -5.07 4.54
CA VAL A 241 -5.54 -4.54 5.38
C VAL A 241 -5.02 -4.40 6.82
N LEU A 242 -5.23 -3.22 7.38
CA LEU A 242 -4.99 -2.89 8.78
C LEU A 242 -6.35 -2.85 9.50
N VAL A 243 -6.42 -3.37 10.70
CA VAL A 243 -7.53 -3.09 11.63
C VAL A 243 -7.17 -1.82 12.38
N LEU A 244 -7.95 -0.76 12.13
CA LEU A 244 -7.86 0.50 12.86
C LEU A 244 -8.97 0.54 13.90
N GLU A 245 -8.63 0.90 15.13
CA GLU A 245 -9.58 1.01 16.24
C GLU A 245 -9.44 2.34 16.97
N GLU A 246 -10.55 2.81 17.54
CA GLU A 246 -10.48 3.82 18.59
C GLU A 246 -9.70 3.25 19.78
N LEU A 247 -8.76 4.00 20.33
CA LEU A 247 -7.88 3.51 21.40
C LEU A 247 -8.66 2.98 22.63
N GLU A 248 -9.68 3.71 23.08
CA GLU A 248 -10.47 3.29 24.25
C GLU A 248 -11.24 1.99 23.97
N HIS A 249 -11.73 1.80 22.75
CA HIS A 249 -12.36 0.54 22.31
C HIS A 249 -11.34 -0.60 22.33
N ALA A 250 -10.15 -0.41 21.76
CA ALA A 250 -9.09 -1.43 21.74
C ALA A 250 -8.67 -1.84 23.15
N LEU A 251 -8.44 -0.87 24.05
CA LEU A 251 -8.07 -1.13 25.44
C LEU A 251 -9.17 -1.83 26.23
N ALA A 252 -10.43 -1.46 26.00
CA ALA A 252 -11.58 -2.06 26.69
C ALA A 252 -11.73 -3.56 26.40
N ARG A 253 -11.35 -4.02 25.20
CA ARG A 253 -11.35 -5.45 24.85
C ARG A 253 -10.01 -6.14 25.12
N GLY A 254 -9.01 -5.43 25.67
CA GLY A 254 -7.70 -5.98 26.02
C GLY A 254 -6.73 -6.14 24.84
N ALA A 255 -6.95 -5.44 23.73
CA ALA A 255 -6.04 -5.45 22.61
C ALA A 255 -4.73 -4.72 22.93
N GLU A 256 -3.62 -5.20 22.35
CA GLU A 256 -2.31 -4.55 22.42
C GLU A 256 -2.05 -3.82 21.09
N PRO A 257 -2.16 -2.48 21.05
CA PRO A 257 -1.93 -1.74 19.81
C PRO A 257 -0.49 -1.82 19.32
N LEU A 258 -0.30 -2.01 18.03
CA LEU A 258 1.02 -2.03 17.38
C LEU A 258 1.62 -0.62 17.28
N CYS A 259 0.81 0.35 16.89
CA CYS A 259 1.17 1.76 16.79
C CYS A 259 -0.10 2.62 16.71
N GLU A 260 0.08 3.93 16.74
CA GLU A 260 -0.99 4.91 16.55
C GLU A 260 -0.93 5.54 15.15
N VAL A 261 -2.06 5.67 14.47
CA VAL A 261 -2.21 6.50 13.28
C VAL A 261 -2.36 7.95 13.75
N ARG A 262 -1.24 8.65 13.88
CA ARG A 262 -1.18 10.00 14.43
C ARG A 262 -1.69 11.05 13.49
N GLY A 263 -1.33 10.93 12.20
CA GLY A 263 -1.71 11.96 11.25
C GLY A 263 -1.86 11.45 9.84
N TYR A 264 -2.66 12.18 9.07
CA TYR A 264 -2.92 11.96 7.66
C TYR A 264 -2.77 13.28 6.90
N GLY A 265 -2.03 13.25 5.80
CA GLY A 265 -1.82 14.42 4.94
C GLY A 265 -1.98 14.07 3.48
N MET A 266 -2.58 15.01 2.74
CA MET A 266 -2.74 14.88 1.29
C MET A 266 -2.48 16.21 0.59
N SER A 267 -2.09 16.13 -0.69
CA SER A 267 -1.92 17.29 -1.56
C SER A 267 -2.03 16.90 -3.03
N GLY A 268 -2.04 17.89 -3.90
CA GLY A 268 -1.96 17.70 -5.35
C GLY A 268 -0.78 18.46 -5.96
N ASP A 269 -0.08 17.87 -6.93
CA ASP A 269 1.05 18.53 -7.62
C ASP A 269 0.59 19.60 -8.58
N ALA A 270 -0.54 19.38 -9.26
CA ALA A 270 -1.05 20.23 -10.34
C ALA A 270 0.02 20.50 -11.43
N HIS A 271 0.79 19.48 -11.79
CA HIS A 271 1.95 19.59 -12.68
C HIS A 271 1.79 18.79 -13.97
N HIS A 272 1.76 17.45 -13.90
CA HIS A 272 1.72 16.55 -15.05
C HIS A 272 0.90 15.29 -14.75
N VAL A 273 0.43 14.57 -15.79
CA VAL A 273 -0.40 13.38 -15.60
C VAL A 273 0.36 12.18 -15.02
N THR A 274 1.65 12.08 -15.26
CA THR A 274 2.49 10.94 -14.80
C THR A 274 3.78 11.34 -14.09
N GLU A 275 4.33 12.54 -14.38
CA GLU A 275 5.58 13.00 -13.78
C GLU A 275 5.31 13.79 -12.50
N PRO A 276 6.11 13.62 -11.43
CA PRO A 276 6.01 14.44 -10.23
C PRO A 276 6.43 15.89 -10.50
N ASP A 277 5.96 16.83 -9.71
CA ASP A 277 6.49 18.19 -9.68
C ASP A 277 7.98 18.14 -9.30
N PRO A 278 8.93 18.53 -10.18
CA PRO A 278 10.36 18.39 -9.92
C PRO A 278 10.85 19.19 -8.70
N THR A 279 10.05 20.12 -8.19
CA THR A 279 10.36 20.85 -6.95
C THR A 279 10.02 20.07 -5.68
N GLY A 280 9.28 18.95 -5.78
CA GLY A 280 8.79 18.16 -4.65
C GLY A 280 7.79 18.89 -3.76
N ARG A 281 7.28 20.04 -4.19
CA ARG A 281 6.39 20.89 -3.37
C ARG A 281 5.16 20.14 -2.87
N GLY A 282 4.47 19.39 -3.74
CA GLY A 282 3.29 18.62 -3.37
C GLY A 282 3.62 17.57 -2.31
N GLN A 283 4.70 16.83 -2.49
CA GLN A 283 5.18 15.81 -1.56
C GLN A 283 5.51 16.42 -0.18
N VAL A 284 6.26 17.54 -0.14
CA VAL A 284 6.53 18.30 1.10
C VAL A 284 5.23 18.74 1.77
N GLN A 285 4.25 19.23 0.99
CA GLN A 285 2.98 19.68 1.53
C GLN A 285 2.18 18.53 2.16
N ALA A 286 2.15 17.35 1.54
CA ALA A 286 1.47 16.16 2.08
C ALA A 286 2.14 15.69 3.39
N MET A 287 3.47 15.57 3.42
CA MET A 287 4.22 15.20 4.62
C MET A 287 4.00 16.21 5.77
N ARG A 288 4.09 17.52 5.49
CA ARG A 288 3.80 18.56 6.50
C ARG A 288 2.37 18.52 7.00
N ALA A 289 1.41 18.21 6.12
CA ALA A 289 0.01 18.09 6.51
C ALA A 289 -0.20 16.90 7.45
N ALA A 290 0.44 15.74 7.18
CA ALA A 290 0.38 14.57 8.05
C ALA A 290 0.99 14.85 9.43
N LEU A 291 2.17 15.47 9.49
CA LEU A 291 2.80 15.83 10.75
C LEU A 291 1.96 16.83 11.55
N ARG A 292 1.46 17.87 10.90
CA ARG A 292 0.61 18.88 11.55
C ARG A 292 -0.70 18.28 12.08
N ASP A 293 -1.34 17.38 11.31
CA ASP A 293 -2.54 16.68 11.74
C ASP A 293 -2.29 15.84 12.99
N GLY A 294 -1.10 15.19 13.06
CA GLY A 294 -0.64 14.41 14.19
C GLY A 294 -0.08 15.20 15.38
N GLY A 295 0.06 16.52 15.27
CA GLY A 295 0.75 17.33 16.28
C GLY A 295 2.22 16.98 16.43
N LEU A 296 2.88 16.61 15.34
CA LEU A 296 4.29 16.17 15.28
C LEU A 296 5.15 17.22 14.57
N GLU A 297 6.39 17.35 15.00
CA GLU A 297 7.36 18.22 14.36
C GLU A 297 8.23 17.44 13.36
N PRO A 298 8.71 18.06 12.27
CA PRO A 298 9.56 17.39 11.29
C PRO A 298 10.83 16.75 11.89
N GLY A 299 11.37 17.32 12.97
CA GLY A 299 12.54 16.79 13.66
C GLY A 299 12.31 15.48 14.44
N GLU A 300 11.04 15.10 14.66
CA GLU A 300 10.68 13.86 15.36
C GLU A 300 10.65 12.63 14.43
N VAL A 301 10.71 12.81 13.11
CA VAL A 301 10.67 11.71 12.14
C VAL A 301 11.94 10.87 12.24
N ASP A 302 11.81 9.62 12.64
CA ASP A 302 12.91 8.65 12.74
C ASP A 302 13.05 7.84 11.43
N TYR A 303 11.93 7.49 10.78
CA TYR A 303 11.92 6.62 9.61
C TYR A 303 10.91 7.09 8.54
N VAL A 304 11.28 6.93 7.28
CA VAL A 304 10.38 7.09 6.13
C VAL A 304 10.35 5.79 5.34
N ASN A 305 9.20 5.12 5.31
CA ASN A 305 8.91 4.11 4.28
C ASN A 305 8.48 4.89 3.03
N ALA A 306 9.40 5.03 2.14
CA ALA A 306 9.30 5.93 1.02
C ALA A 306 8.45 5.36 -0.13
N HIS A 307 7.92 6.24 -0.95
CA HIS A 307 7.29 5.82 -2.20
C HIS A 307 8.30 5.12 -3.11
N GLY A 308 9.47 5.67 -3.31
CA GLY A 308 10.68 5.05 -3.88
C GLY A 308 10.43 3.94 -4.90
N THR A 309 9.92 4.29 -6.09
CA THR A 309 9.45 3.32 -7.07
C THR A 309 10.55 2.73 -7.96
N SER A 310 11.80 3.14 -7.79
CA SER A 310 12.90 2.77 -8.70
C SER A 310 12.80 3.46 -10.07
N THR A 311 12.16 4.64 -10.12
CA THR A 311 12.06 5.42 -11.34
C THR A 311 13.13 6.51 -11.39
N PRO A 312 13.70 6.80 -12.59
CA PRO A 312 14.73 7.83 -12.71
C PRO A 312 14.29 9.22 -12.24
N SER A 313 13.01 9.59 -12.45
CA SER A 313 12.49 10.92 -12.09
C SER A 313 11.91 10.98 -10.69
N GLY A 314 11.24 9.90 -10.20
CA GLY A 314 10.50 9.92 -8.94
C GLY A 314 11.39 9.92 -7.70
N ASP A 315 12.37 9.03 -7.68
CA ASP A 315 13.22 8.79 -6.53
C ASP A 315 14.01 10.04 -6.06
N PRO A 316 14.66 10.82 -6.96
CA PRO A 316 15.37 12.03 -6.55
C PRO A 316 14.45 13.11 -6.00
N VAL A 317 13.25 13.27 -6.58
CA VAL A 317 12.28 14.28 -6.14
C VAL A 317 11.80 13.97 -4.73
N GLU A 318 11.55 12.71 -4.39
CA GLU A 318 11.15 12.31 -3.05
C GLU A 318 12.25 12.55 -2.01
N ILE A 319 13.51 12.17 -2.31
CA ILE A 319 14.62 12.43 -1.39
C ILE A 319 14.81 13.94 -1.18
N HIS A 320 14.69 14.73 -2.24
CA HIS A 320 14.72 16.18 -2.12
C HIS A 320 13.58 16.71 -1.24
N ALA A 321 12.35 16.18 -1.37
CA ALA A 321 11.22 16.56 -0.56
C ALA A 321 11.41 16.19 0.93
N ILE A 322 11.98 15.02 1.23
CA ILE A 322 12.31 14.62 2.61
C ILE A 322 13.33 15.60 3.22
N ARG A 323 14.39 15.94 2.48
CA ARG A 323 15.39 16.93 2.93
C ARG A 323 14.79 18.31 3.18
N GLN A 324 13.90 18.77 2.30
CA GLN A 324 13.16 20.03 2.51
C GLN A 324 12.23 20.00 3.72
N LEU A 325 11.65 18.85 4.04
CA LEU A 325 10.75 18.68 5.18
C LEU A 325 11.49 18.87 6.50
N VAL A 326 12.58 18.11 6.69
CA VAL A 326 13.27 17.99 8.00
C VAL A 326 14.48 18.92 8.12
N GLY A 327 14.95 19.53 7.02
CA GLY A 327 16.16 20.33 6.94
C GLY A 327 17.42 19.48 6.68
N GLU A 328 18.42 20.06 6.01
CA GLU A 328 19.60 19.36 5.49
C GLU A 328 20.44 18.64 6.58
N ASP A 329 20.56 19.24 7.77
CA ASP A 329 21.32 18.62 8.85
C ASP A 329 20.60 17.42 9.45
N ARG A 330 19.29 17.52 9.70
CA ARG A 330 18.47 16.43 10.26
C ARG A 330 18.24 15.29 9.26
N ALA A 331 18.17 15.60 7.97
CA ALA A 331 17.93 14.62 6.92
C ALA A 331 18.96 13.48 6.93
N ARG A 332 20.20 13.76 7.30
CA ARG A 332 21.30 12.77 7.37
C ARG A 332 21.09 11.69 8.44
N ASP A 333 20.21 11.96 9.40
CA ASP A 333 19.89 11.03 10.49
C ASP A 333 18.49 10.37 10.30
N VAL A 334 17.73 10.78 9.27
CA VAL A 334 16.44 10.16 8.96
C VAL A 334 16.69 8.88 8.19
N LEU A 335 16.24 7.76 8.75
CA LEU A 335 16.31 6.46 8.10
C LEU A 335 15.28 6.40 6.97
N VAL A 336 15.73 6.03 5.77
CA VAL A 336 14.85 5.93 4.59
C VAL A 336 15.03 4.57 3.94
N SER A 337 13.93 3.88 3.66
CA SER A 337 13.95 2.72 2.78
C SER A 337 12.73 2.65 1.88
N SER A 338 12.88 2.04 0.71
CA SER A 338 11.78 1.65 -0.14
C SER A 338 11.64 0.13 -0.12
N THR A 339 10.57 -0.34 0.51
CA THR A 339 10.22 -1.76 0.55
C THR A 339 9.74 -2.28 -0.81
N LYS A 340 9.41 -1.38 -1.76
CA LYS A 340 9.12 -1.73 -3.17
C LYS A 340 10.30 -2.40 -3.88
N SER A 341 11.52 -2.25 -3.38
CA SER A 341 12.66 -3.03 -3.85
C SER A 341 12.43 -4.54 -3.74
N MET A 342 11.58 -4.98 -2.81
CA MET A 342 11.31 -6.39 -2.49
C MET A 342 9.95 -6.86 -3.03
N HIS A 343 8.87 -6.12 -2.78
CA HIS A 343 7.51 -6.53 -3.16
C HIS A 343 7.01 -5.89 -4.47
N GLY A 344 7.85 -5.12 -5.15
CA GLY A 344 7.43 -4.36 -6.33
C GLY A 344 6.43 -3.25 -6.01
N HIS A 345 5.81 -2.71 -7.04
CA HIS A 345 4.81 -1.66 -6.90
C HIS A 345 3.39 -2.22 -7.10
N ALA A 346 2.72 -2.51 -5.99
CA ALA A 346 1.34 -3.03 -5.99
C ALA A 346 0.28 -1.91 -6.11
N MET A 347 0.58 -0.80 -6.79
CA MET A 347 -0.33 0.31 -7.13
C MET A 347 -1.26 0.69 -5.96
N GLY A 348 -2.57 0.41 -6.10
CA GLY A 348 -3.59 0.75 -5.10
C GLY A 348 -3.46 0.01 -3.77
N ALA A 349 -2.75 -1.12 -3.72
CA ALA A 349 -2.47 -1.85 -2.48
C ALA A 349 -1.19 -1.35 -1.77
N ALA A 350 -0.28 -0.69 -2.50
CA ALA A 350 1.06 -0.37 -2.02
C ALA A 350 1.04 0.40 -0.68
N GLY A 351 0.23 1.45 -0.58
CA GLY A 351 0.17 2.29 0.62
C GLY A 351 -0.32 1.55 1.87
N GLY A 352 -1.25 0.59 1.72
CA GLY A 352 -1.68 -0.28 2.82
C GLY A 352 -0.56 -1.22 3.29
N LEU A 353 0.14 -1.85 2.33
CA LEU A 353 1.27 -2.74 2.62
C LEU A 353 2.41 -1.98 3.31
N GLU A 354 2.75 -0.81 2.81
CA GLU A 354 3.84 0.03 3.33
C GLU A 354 3.52 0.61 4.71
N ALA A 355 2.27 1.03 4.95
CA ALA A 355 1.81 1.44 6.26
C ALA A 355 1.89 0.29 7.28
N ALA A 356 1.52 -0.94 6.88
CA ALA A 356 1.66 -2.12 7.71
C ALA A 356 3.13 -2.44 8.03
N LEU A 357 4.03 -2.38 7.04
CA LEU A 357 5.47 -2.59 7.25
C LEU A 357 6.08 -1.49 8.14
N ALA A 358 5.62 -0.24 8.04
CA ALA A 358 6.05 0.84 8.92
C ALA A 358 5.55 0.65 10.37
N ALA A 359 4.31 0.15 10.55
CA ALA A 359 3.79 -0.23 11.86
C ALA A 359 4.62 -1.35 12.52
N LEU A 360 5.00 -2.37 11.73
CA LEU A 360 5.88 -3.45 12.20
C LEU A 360 7.30 -2.95 12.51
N ALA A 361 7.80 -1.95 11.77
CA ALA A 361 9.09 -1.33 12.07
C ALA A 361 9.06 -0.59 13.42
N ILE A 362 7.96 0.05 13.76
CA ILE A 362 7.75 0.67 15.09
C ILE A 362 7.71 -0.40 16.17
N ARG A 363 6.90 -1.46 15.98
CA ARG A 363 6.75 -2.57 16.95
C ARG A 363 8.09 -3.24 17.27
N ASP A 364 8.86 -3.57 16.24
CA ASP A 364 10.02 -4.45 16.38
C ASP A 364 11.37 -3.71 16.46
N GLY A 365 11.40 -2.39 16.22
CA GLY A 365 12.65 -1.65 16.10
C GLY A 365 13.58 -2.20 15.02
N ALA A 366 12.99 -2.65 13.91
CA ALA A 366 13.70 -3.21 12.76
C ALA A 366 13.19 -2.55 11.48
N ILE A 367 14.08 -2.00 10.68
CA ILE A 367 13.74 -1.30 9.46
C ILE A 367 14.13 -2.15 8.27
N PRO A 368 13.16 -2.56 7.40
CA PRO A 368 13.45 -3.32 6.20
C PRO A 368 14.35 -2.53 5.24
N PRO A 369 15.22 -3.21 4.48
CA PRO A 369 16.15 -2.52 3.58
C PRO A 369 15.50 -2.08 2.27
N THR A 370 16.15 -1.15 1.60
CA THR A 370 16.13 -1.02 0.14
C THR A 370 17.16 -2.00 -0.40
N ILE A 371 16.74 -3.10 -1.01
CA ILE A 371 17.67 -4.04 -1.66
C ILE A 371 18.10 -3.51 -3.04
N ASN A 372 19.21 -4.05 -3.58
CA ASN A 372 19.79 -3.66 -4.87
C ASN A 372 20.30 -2.21 -4.92
N LEU A 373 20.50 -1.57 -3.78
CA LEU A 373 21.14 -0.24 -3.68
C LEU A 373 22.66 -0.44 -3.54
N ASP A 374 23.32 -0.68 -4.66
CA ASP A 374 24.76 -0.99 -4.72
C ASP A 374 25.59 0.26 -5.04
N ASP A 375 25.05 1.14 -5.88
CA ASP A 375 25.67 2.40 -6.27
C ASP A 375 24.65 3.54 -6.16
N LEU A 376 24.74 4.30 -5.04
CA LEU A 376 23.78 5.36 -4.75
C LEU A 376 23.88 6.49 -5.77
N ASP A 377 22.74 6.81 -6.39
CA ASP A 377 22.63 7.99 -7.26
C ASP A 377 22.93 9.27 -6.45
N PRO A 378 23.89 10.12 -6.86
CA PRO A 378 24.18 11.37 -6.19
C PRO A 378 22.97 12.28 -5.97
N ASP A 379 21.99 12.25 -6.88
CA ASP A 379 20.75 13.04 -6.78
C ASP A 379 19.80 12.48 -5.69
N CYS A 380 20.01 11.24 -5.24
CA CYS A 380 19.30 10.61 -4.15
C CYS A 380 20.05 10.66 -2.80
N ALA A 381 21.18 11.36 -2.73
CA ALA A 381 21.99 11.46 -1.52
C ALA A 381 21.40 12.45 -0.48
N GLY A 382 21.90 12.37 0.76
CA GLY A 382 21.61 13.34 1.82
C GLY A 382 20.62 12.88 2.87
N VAL A 383 20.19 11.62 2.83
CA VAL A 383 19.46 10.91 3.90
C VAL A 383 20.22 9.65 4.30
N ASP A 384 19.82 8.98 5.37
CA ASP A 384 20.41 7.71 5.80
C ASP A 384 19.64 6.53 5.17
N HIS A 385 20.09 6.11 3.99
CA HIS A 385 19.50 4.95 3.33
C HIS A 385 19.78 3.64 4.07
N VAL A 386 18.72 2.87 4.35
CA VAL A 386 18.87 1.50 4.87
C VAL A 386 19.13 0.57 3.69
N ALA A 387 20.38 0.49 3.23
CA ALA A 387 20.76 -0.23 2.01
C ALA A 387 21.05 -1.70 2.28
N ASN A 388 20.48 -2.59 1.45
CA ASN A 388 20.76 -4.03 1.28
C ASN A 388 20.61 -4.93 2.52
N ALA A 389 20.63 -4.39 3.72
CA ALA A 389 20.44 -5.15 4.97
C ALA A 389 19.56 -4.37 5.95
N ALA A 390 18.65 -5.06 6.63
CA ALA A 390 17.79 -4.46 7.63
C ALA A 390 18.62 -3.82 8.76
N ARG A 391 18.12 -2.72 9.30
CA ARG A 391 18.78 -1.99 10.39
C ARG A 391 17.96 -2.08 11.68
N ARG A 392 18.60 -2.37 12.79
CA ARG A 392 18.01 -2.24 14.11
C ARG A 392 18.15 -0.81 14.60
N ALA A 393 17.04 -0.15 14.84
CA ALA A 393 16.98 1.18 15.44
C ALA A 393 15.60 1.39 16.08
N PRO A 394 15.49 2.15 17.18
CA PRO A 394 14.20 2.54 17.71
C PRO A 394 13.49 3.47 16.72
N VAL A 395 12.23 3.20 16.44
CA VAL A 395 11.36 4.03 15.58
C VAL A 395 10.20 4.50 16.44
N ARG A 396 10.14 5.79 16.74
CA ARG A 396 9.04 6.40 17.49
C ARG A 396 8.03 7.03 16.55
N VAL A 397 8.50 7.62 15.46
CA VAL A 397 7.68 8.26 14.43
C VAL A 397 8.14 7.79 13.05
N ALA A 398 7.21 7.22 12.28
CA ALA A 398 7.43 6.82 10.91
C ALA A 398 6.45 7.53 9.97
N LEU A 399 6.93 7.91 8.78
CA LEU A 399 6.08 8.31 7.67
C LEU A 399 5.97 7.17 6.65
N SER A 400 4.76 6.94 6.13
CA SER A 400 4.53 6.10 4.96
C SER A 400 4.04 6.99 3.82
N ASN A 401 4.86 7.10 2.76
CA ASN A 401 4.64 8.01 1.64
C ASN A 401 4.07 7.31 0.42
N SER A 402 3.09 7.92 -0.23
CA SER A 402 2.60 7.47 -1.54
C SER A 402 2.35 8.66 -2.46
N PHE A 403 2.98 8.64 -3.64
CA PHE A 403 2.93 9.70 -4.64
C PHE A 403 2.48 9.11 -5.98
N GLY A 404 1.22 9.36 -6.36
CA GLY A 404 0.55 8.70 -7.47
C GLY A 404 0.48 9.53 -8.75
N PHE A 405 0.28 8.85 -9.87
CA PHE A 405 -0.08 9.49 -11.13
C PHE A 405 -1.27 10.43 -10.95
N GLY A 406 -1.32 11.51 -11.73
CA GLY A 406 -2.29 12.60 -11.55
C GLY A 406 -1.87 13.60 -10.46
N GLY A 407 -0.68 13.42 -9.85
CA GLY A 407 -0.17 14.28 -8.79
C GLY A 407 -0.85 14.06 -7.44
N HIS A 408 -1.41 12.88 -7.19
CA HIS A 408 -2.01 12.53 -5.90
C HIS A 408 -0.92 12.18 -4.88
N ASN A 409 -0.78 12.98 -3.85
CA ASN A 409 0.17 12.75 -2.76
C ASN A 409 -0.59 12.44 -1.47
N ALA A 410 -0.24 11.34 -0.81
CA ALA A 410 -0.80 10.93 0.48
C ALA A 410 0.30 10.42 1.41
N VAL A 411 0.20 10.77 2.68
CA VAL A 411 1.16 10.40 3.72
C VAL A 411 0.43 10.05 5.00
N ILE A 412 0.81 8.92 5.60
CA ILE A 412 0.41 8.54 6.96
C ILE A 412 1.59 8.75 7.90
N ALA A 413 1.34 9.45 9.00
CA ALA A 413 2.27 9.52 10.13
C ALA A 413 1.84 8.49 11.19
N LEU A 414 2.70 7.52 11.46
CA LEU A 414 2.54 6.50 12.48
C LEU A 414 3.46 6.82 13.66
N ALA A 415 3.00 6.53 14.88
CA ALA A 415 3.84 6.70 16.07
C ALA A 415 3.68 5.54 17.05
N ALA A 416 4.70 5.31 17.86
CA ALA A 416 4.60 4.41 19.00
C ALA A 416 3.47 4.86 19.94
N VAL A 417 2.73 3.90 20.50
CA VAL A 417 1.66 4.20 21.47
C VAL A 417 2.31 4.71 22.75
N ALA A 418 1.88 5.91 23.19
CA ALA A 418 2.38 6.54 24.42
C ALA A 418 1.51 6.18 25.63
#